data_cbb374b0a6485df5424d68d763f6cd3c
#
_entry.id   cbb374b0a6485df5424d68d763f6cd3c
#
_cell.length_a   1.000
_cell.length_b   1.000
_cell.length_c   1.000
_cell.angle_alpha   90.00
_cell.angle_beta   90.00
_cell.angle_gamma   90.00
#
_symmetry.space_group_name_H-M   'P 1'
#
loop_
_entity.id
_entity.type
_entity.pdbx_description
1 polymer ?
#
loop_
_entity_poly.entity_id
_entity_poly.type
_entity_poly.pdbx_seq_one_letter_code
_entity_poly.pdbx_strand_id
1 'polypeptide(L)'
;MCGIFGGVGVNVEDARRCLDNIRRGDDGITVKQFDDVVIGARRHLVKTSDKPGVVLGESDQPYGSDDGKVQMVLNGELYTFKEIRDSLAGRGHTFTSTGDTEVFLRLYEEEGKNFVKNEMIDSLFAIAILDQRSNELIITRDWPGRIPLFYYYDPANRVFLFSSELKGIREVNWVPLDDVVELTPGDIATLDLETFELNIQPYFRPTPVKTENGIMEIGAKLNDLLKISAHNRTMGDVPICVMFSGGIDSLLTSFYVLNSIDFSSVDYKPTGYVFAVEGFESEDVRRAKVAADGFKDIGFELKEIRSPRSTMVEDIPDVVATFETRKIKALSVYPLPIYYYLAPEMRKDGFKVTIGGHGVDELLGAYDAWKELTASHKVQTNVKSRLKFMANIYENMLRRASIIFMNRGPIEARFPFLQPDVCEYMLGIDARWLNISADNAETLARLMEDRGGPQDSWTDQMCDIHGYLTRYLDGGGEHPEDADEETRYEMEKLFWKLPMIVAGMKASQESFLPVDVLFNAKLRGQHGAGITDLETDIVNRFANLGNSDGEIFQNVVNQAFRLKSA
;
A
#
# COMPACT_ATOMS: atom_id res chain seq x y z
N MET A 1 4.49 3.54 -11.53
CA MET A 1 5.21 2.23 -11.32
C MET A 1 5.33 1.50 -12.64
N CYS A 2 6.56 1.15 -13.01
CA CYS A 2 6.89 0.41 -14.22
C CYS A 2 6.47 -1.07 -14.14
N GLY A 3 6.51 -1.79 -15.26
CA GLY A 3 6.51 -3.26 -15.30
C GLY A 3 7.92 -3.73 -15.66
N ILE A 4 8.43 -4.75 -15.01
CA ILE A 4 9.70 -5.38 -15.37
C ILE A 4 9.50 -6.85 -15.73
N PHE A 5 10.27 -7.34 -16.70
CA PHE A 5 10.30 -8.74 -17.11
C PHE A 5 11.70 -9.09 -17.64
N GLY A 6 12.12 -10.32 -17.41
CA GLY A 6 13.36 -10.83 -17.98
C GLY A 6 13.76 -12.19 -17.43
N GLY A 7 14.97 -12.60 -17.76
CA GLY A 7 15.58 -13.83 -17.27
C GLY A 7 16.44 -14.55 -18.28
N VAL A 8 16.72 -15.83 -18.01
CA VAL A 8 17.43 -16.80 -18.86
C VAL A 8 16.43 -17.78 -19.45
N GLY A 9 16.62 -18.19 -20.70
CA GLY A 9 15.73 -19.15 -21.39
C GLY A 9 14.54 -18.49 -22.12
N VAL A 10 14.59 -17.17 -22.32
CA VAL A 10 13.61 -16.39 -23.07
C VAL A 10 14.33 -15.48 -24.08
N ASN A 11 13.72 -15.23 -25.23
CA ASN A 11 14.26 -14.32 -26.25
C ASN A 11 13.63 -12.92 -26.15
N VAL A 12 14.17 -11.97 -26.90
CA VAL A 12 13.73 -10.55 -26.90
C VAL A 12 12.27 -10.39 -27.34
N GLU A 13 11.82 -11.19 -28.32
CA GLU A 13 10.44 -11.12 -28.83
C GLU A 13 9.43 -11.60 -27.79
N ASP A 14 9.72 -12.74 -27.15
CA ASP A 14 8.92 -13.26 -26.04
C ASP A 14 8.88 -12.28 -24.87
N ALA A 15 10.02 -11.73 -24.49
CA ALA A 15 10.10 -10.74 -23.41
C ALA A 15 9.29 -9.47 -23.71
N ARG A 16 9.30 -9.00 -24.96
CA ARG A 16 8.47 -7.87 -25.39
C ARG A 16 6.99 -8.21 -25.29
N ARG A 17 6.56 -9.40 -25.75
CA ARG A 17 5.17 -9.87 -25.63
C ARG A 17 4.73 -9.98 -24.17
N CYS A 18 5.60 -10.45 -23.28
CA CYS A 18 5.36 -10.50 -21.84
C CYS A 18 5.13 -9.10 -21.24
N LEU A 19 5.98 -8.14 -21.60
CA LEU A 19 5.85 -6.75 -21.17
C LEU A 19 4.62 -6.05 -21.76
N ASP A 20 4.21 -6.38 -22.99
CA ASP A 20 2.98 -5.86 -23.58
C ASP A 20 1.73 -6.32 -22.81
N ASN A 21 1.77 -7.52 -22.23
CA ASN A 21 0.68 -8.05 -21.41
C ASN A 21 0.67 -7.49 -19.98
N ILE A 22 1.79 -7.03 -19.45
CA ILE A 22 1.87 -6.33 -18.17
C ILE A 22 1.26 -4.93 -18.36
N ARG A 23 0.18 -4.62 -17.64
CA ARG A 23 -0.53 -3.34 -17.79
C ARG A 23 0.00 -2.23 -16.88
N ARG A 24 1.24 -2.35 -16.41
CA ARG A 24 1.93 -1.31 -15.64
C ARG A 24 2.64 -0.36 -16.58
N GLY A 25 2.26 0.92 -16.51
CA GLY A 25 2.85 1.95 -17.35
C GLY A 25 2.33 1.97 -18.79
N ASP A 26 2.37 3.16 -19.38
CA ASP A 26 1.88 3.49 -20.72
C ASP A 26 2.89 4.37 -21.50
N ASP A 27 4.09 4.58 -20.93
CA ASP A 27 5.09 5.54 -21.46
C ASP A 27 6.21 4.87 -22.29
N GLY A 28 6.07 3.59 -22.67
CA GLY A 28 6.98 2.88 -23.57
C GLY A 28 7.54 1.55 -23.03
N ILE A 29 8.11 0.74 -23.93
CA ILE A 29 8.72 -0.57 -23.63
C ILE A 29 10.11 -0.63 -24.23
N THR A 30 11.09 -1.03 -23.40
CA THR A 30 12.45 -1.33 -23.81
C THR A 30 12.84 -2.73 -23.38
N VAL A 31 13.45 -3.50 -24.28
CA VAL A 31 13.99 -4.84 -24.00
C VAL A 31 15.40 -4.91 -24.57
N LYS A 32 16.34 -5.41 -23.78
CA LYS A 32 17.73 -5.64 -24.22
C LYS A 32 18.17 -7.06 -23.85
N GLN A 33 19.03 -7.62 -24.70
CA GLN A 33 19.68 -8.92 -24.47
C GLN A 33 21.16 -8.70 -24.17
N PHE A 34 21.65 -9.41 -23.17
CA PHE A 34 23.03 -9.46 -22.73
C PHE A 34 23.44 -10.92 -22.58
N ASP A 35 24.22 -11.43 -23.53
CA ASP A 35 24.52 -12.86 -23.63
C ASP A 35 23.22 -13.72 -23.60
N ASP A 36 23.07 -14.60 -22.61
CA ASP A 36 21.90 -15.47 -22.43
C ASP A 36 20.78 -14.84 -21.57
N VAL A 37 20.98 -13.62 -21.10
CA VAL A 37 20.01 -12.91 -20.23
C VAL A 37 19.26 -11.84 -21.02
N VAL A 38 17.95 -11.85 -20.94
CA VAL A 38 17.08 -10.81 -21.48
C VAL A 38 16.45 -10.05 -20.32
N ILE A 39 16.53 -8.72 -20.34
CA ILE A 39 15.87 -7.86 -19.36
C ILE A 39 15.17 -6.69 -20.04
N GLY A 40 14.03 -6.28 -19.50
CA GLY A 40 13.27 -5.16 -20.06
C GLY A 40 12.31 -4.54 -19.06
N ALA A 41 11.84 -3.36 -19.44
CA ALA A 41 10.89 -2.57 -18.65
C ALA A 41 9.80 -1.95 -19.53
N ARG A 42 8.59 -1.90 -18.99
CA ARG A 42 7.48 -1.07 -19.45
C ARG A 42 7.34 0.13 -18.52
N ARG A 43 7.51 1.32 -19.06
CA ARG A 43 7.68 2.55 -18.29
C ARG A 43 6.36 3.16 -17.82
N HIS A 44 6.37 3.69 -16.60
CA HIS A 44 5.36 4.61 -16.06
C HIS A 44 6.09 5.81 -15.45
N LEU A 45 5.97 6.95 -16.09
CA LEU A 45 6.71 8.15 -15.71
C LEU A 45 5.92 8.96 -14.70
N VAL A 46 6.45 9.07 -13.52
CA VAL A 46 5.93 9.88 -12.41
C VAL A 46 6.79 11.13 -12.23
N LYS A 47 8.07 11.04 -12.60
CA LYS A 47 8.98 12.17 -12.64
C LYS A 47 9.41 12.47 -14.07
N THR A 48 9.23 13.73 -14.49
CA THR A 48 9.76 14.25 -15.76
C THR A 48 11.14 14.82 -15.53
N SER A 49 11.94 14.90 -16.60
CA SER A 49 13.26 15.55 -16.52
C SER A 49 13.13 17.01 -16.12
N ASP A 50 13.97 17.49 -15.20
CA ASP A 50 14.06 18.91 -14.82
C ASP A 50 14.52 19.82 -15.96
N LYS A 51 14.87 19.25 -17.14
CA LYS A 51 15.32 20.00 -18.32
C LYS A 51 14.19 20.10 -19.34
N PRO A 52 13.69 21.30 -19.66
CA PRO A 52 12.72 21.50 -20.74
C PRO A 52 13.25 20.95 -22.06
N GLY A 53 12.50 20.04 -22.71
CA GLY A 53 12.87 19.48 -24.02
C GLY A 53 13.71 18.22 -24.00
N VAL A 54 14.05 17.66 -22.85
CA VAL A 54 14.69 16.35 -22.76
C VAL A 54 13.64 15.26 -22.94
N VAL A 55 13.75 14.58 -24.07
CA VAL A 55 12.99 13.37 -24.36
C VAL A 55 13.59 12.25 -23.49
N LEU A 56 12.75 11.40 -22.96
CA LEU A 56 12.86 10.19 -22.14
C LEU A 56 14.15 9.34 -22.17
N GLY A 57 15.15 9.64 -23.00
CA GLY A 57 16.34 8.81 -23.20
C GLY A 57 17.32 8.73 -22.02
N GLU A 58 17.38 9.73 -21.14
CA GLU A 58 18.42 9.79 -20.09
C GLU A 58 18.17 8.82 -18.91
N SER A 59 16.96 8.35 -18.70
CA SER A 59 16.59 7.40 -17.63
C SER A 59 15.94 6.12 -18.15
N ASP A 60 16.22 5.78 -19.43
CA ASP A 60 15.66 4.55 -20.03
C ASP A 60 16.22 3.31 -19.33
N GLN A 61 15.34 2.37 -19.12
CA GLN A 61 15.67 1.07 -18.51
C GLN A 61 15.68 -0.02 -19.61
N PRO A 62 16.60 -0.99 -19.55
CA PRO A 62 17.65 -1.19 -18.53
C PRO A 62 18.67 -0.08 -18.49
N TYR A 63 18.92 0.44 -17.27
CA TYR A 63 19.93 1.47 -17.01
C TYR A 63 21.28 0.81 -16.72
N GLY A 64 22.34 1.24 -17.39
CA GLY A 64 23.65 0.60 -17.33
C GLY A 64 24.67 1.37 -16.52
N SER A 65 25.64 0.65 -15.92
CA SER A 65 26.87 1.22 -15.37
C SER A 65 27.75 1.85 -16.47
N ASP A 66 28.74 2.68 -16.09
CA ASP A 66 29.60 3.37 -17.05
C ASP A 66 30.42 2.40 -17.93
N ASP A 67 30.79 1.25 -17.40
CA ASP A 67 31.48 0.18 -18.14
C ASP A 67 30.51 -0.76 -18.90
N GLY A 68 29.20 -0.53 -18.75
CA GLY A 68 28.14 -1.34 -19.37
C GLY A 68 27.95 -2.75 -18.81
N LYS A 69 28.70 -3.14 -17.76
CA LYS A 69 28.68 -4.52 -17.24
C LYS A 69 27.62 -4.77 -16.19
N VAL A 70 27.06 -3.73 -15.60
CA VAL A 70 25.90 -3.85 -14.70
C VAL A 70 24.70 -3.21 -15.36
N GLN A 71 23.59 -3.92 -15.39
CA GLN A 71 22.33 -3.46 -15.96
C GLN A 71 21.21 -3.60 -14.94
N MET A 72 20.39 -2.56 -14.76
CA MET A 72 19.32 -2.53 -13.78
C MET A 72 17.98 -2.19 -14.42
N VAL A 73 16.92 -2.89 -13.99
CA VAL A 73 15.53 -2.50 -14.21
C VAL A 73 14.84 -2.31 -12.86
N LEU A 74 14.07 -1.23 -12.76
CA LEU A 74 13.36 -0.80 -11.55
C LEU A 74 11.87 -0.67 -11.83
N ASN A 75 11.06 -1.34 -11.05
CA ASN A 75 9.65 -1.05 -10.89
C ASN A 75 9.46 -0.44 -9.50
N GLY A 76 9.43 0.87 -9.40
CA GLY A 76 9.34 1.56 -8.11
C GLY A 76 9.83 2.99 -8.15
N GLU A 77 9.99 3.56 -6.96
CA GLU A 77 10.46 4.92 -6.72
C GLU A 77 11.37 4.95 -5.48
N LEU A 78 12.46 5.68 -5.54
CA LEU A 78 13.34 5.99 -4.41
C LEU A 78 13.03 7.39 -3.92
N TYR A 79 12.24 7.52 -2.86
CA TYR A 79 11.79 8.83 -2.38
C TYR A 79 12.94 9.72 -1.88
N THR A 80 13.93 9.11 -1.26
CA THR A 80 15.14 9.78 -0.72
C THR A 80 16.32 9.80 -1.71
N PHE A 81 16.01 9.75 -3.01
CA PHE A 81 17.08 9.67 -4.03
C PHE A 81 17.98 10.91 -4.05
N LYS A 82 17.49 12.09 -3.68
CA LYS A 82 18.29 13.33 -3.67
C LYS A 82 19.37 13.27 -2.58
N GLU A 83 18.97 12.89 -1.38
CA GLU A 83 19.85 12.75 -0.21
C GLU A 83 20.93 11.68 -0.45
N ILE A 84 20.54 10.55 -1.03
CA ILE A 84 21.48 9.47 -1.37
C ILE A 84 22.40 9.91 -2.49
N ARG A 85 21.91 10.59 -3.52
CA ARG A 85 22.73 11.18 -4.59
C ARG A 85 23.78 12.12 -4.05
N ASP A 86 23.40 13.05 -3.17
CA ASP A 86 24.31 14.02 -2.56
C ASP A 86 25.38 13.30 -1.74
N SER A 87 25.00 12.28 -0.98
CA SER A 87 25.93 11.44 -0.22
C SER A 87 26.92 10.70 -1.13
N LEU A 88 26.44 10.09 -2.23
CA LEU A 88 27.29 9.38 -3.21
C LEU A 88 28.20 10.37 -3.98
N ALA A 89 27.68 11.54 -4.36
CA ALA A 89 28.48 12.57 -5.00
C ALA A 89 29.62 13.08 -4.10
N GLY A 90 29.34 13.22 -2.79
CA GLY A 90 30.37 13.53 -1.79
C GLY A 90 31.46 12.46 -1.66
N ARG A 91 31.19 11.22 -2.08
CA ARG A 91 32.13 10.08 -2.14
C ARG A 91 32.81 9.93 -3.52
N GLY A 92 32.52 10.81 -4.46
CA GLY A 92 33.16 10.87 -5.77
C GLY A 92 32.38 10.25 -6.93
N HIS A 93 31.15 9.78 -6.71
CA HIS A 93 30.30 9.30 -7.80
C HIS A 93 29.81 10.45 -8.67
N THR A 94 29.72 10.19 -9.98
CA THR A 94 29.14 11.12 -10.96
C THR A 94 27.80 10.59 -11.47
N PHE A 95 26.93 11.52 -11.86
CA PHE A 95 25.59 11.19 -12.32
C PHE A 95 25.33 11.81 -13.69
N THR A 96 24.70 11.05 -14.58
CA THR A 96 24.36 11.47 -15.94
C THR A 96 22.87 11.75 -16.12
N SER A 97 22.03 11.15 -15.28
CA SER A 97 20.58 11.37 -15.25
C SER A 97 20.13 12.11 -14.00
N THR A 98 18.90 12.59 -13.99
CA THR A 98 18.23 13.15 -12.81
C THR A 98 17.32 12.12 -12.12
N GLY A 99 17.25 10.88 -12.64
CA GLY A 99 16.37 9.81 -12.16
C GLY A 99 16.91 9.09 -10.92
N ASP A 100 16.01 8.42 -10.24
CA ASP A 100 16.27 7.60 -9.06
C ASP A 100 16.88 6.22 -9.40
N THR A 101 16.63 5.71 -10.60
CA THR A 101 17.19 4.44 -11.07
C THR A 101 18.71 4.46 -11.09
N GLU A 102 19.33 5.57 -11.57
CA GLU A 102 20.78 5.73 -11.53
C GLU A 102 21.31 5.77 -10.10
N VAL A 103 20.57 6.40 -9.17
CA VAL A 103 20.97 6.45 -7.76
C VAL A 103 21.00 5.05 -7.15
N PHE A 104 19.99 4.21 -7.44
CA PHE A 104 20.02 2.81 -7.02
C PHE A 104 21.19 2.03 -7.64
N LEU A 105 21.48 2.25 -8.92
CA LEU A 105 22.61 1.59 -9.58
C LEU A 105 23.95 2.00 -8.94
N ARG A 106 24.18 3.30 -8.71
CA ARG A 106 25.41 3.79 -8.06
C ARG A 106 25.54 3.27 -6.64
N LEU A 107 24.41 3.18 -5.89
CA LEU A 107 24.41 2.60 -4.56
C LEU A 107 24.75 1.10 -4.60
N TYR A 108 24.26 0.35 -5.61
CA TYR A 108 24.65 -1.04 -5.82
C TYR A 108 26.14 -1.17 -6.18
N GLU A 109 26.69 -0.30 -7.02
CA GLU A 109 28.13 -0.30 -7.36
C GLU A 109 29.01 -0.04 -6.13
N GLU A 110 28.55 0.79 -5.19
CA GLU A 110 29.28 1.11 -3.94
C GLU A 110 29.17 -0.02 -2.91
N GLU A 111 27.99 -0.54 -2.67
CA GLU A 111 27.66 -1.42 -1.52
C GLU A 111 27.41 -2.89 -1.93
N GLY A 112 27.41 -3.19 -3.23
CA GLY A 112 27.02 -4.52 -3.72
C GLY A 112 25.60 -4.90 -3.29
N LYS A 113 25.38 -6.17 -3.01
CA LYS A 113 24.06 -6.69 -2.58
C LYS A 113 23.55 -6.11 -1.25
N ASN A 114 24.39 -5.45 -0.47
CA ASN A 114 23.99 -4.77 0.75
C ASN A 114 23.29 -3.43 0.51
N PHE A 115 23.29 -2.91 -0.72
CA PHE A 115 22.62 -1.64 -1.06
C PHE A 115 21.19 -1.56 -0.53
N VAL A 116 20.44 -2.66 -0.54
CA VAL A 116 19.06 -2.74 -0.03
C VAL A 116 18.93 -2.57 1.49
N LYS A 117 20.05 -2.61 2.23
CA LYS A 117 20.12 -2.40 3.69
C LYS A 117 20.53 -0.98 4.08
N ASN A 118 20.78 -0.12 3.10
CA ASN A 118 21.21 1.25 3.37
C ASN A 118 20.11 2.00 4.12
N GLU A 119 20.45 2.57 5.28
CA GLU A 119 19.50 3.23 6.20
C GLU A 119 18.86 4.49 5.61
N MET A 120 19.46 5.07 4.56
CA MET A 120 18.88 6.23 3.88
C MET A 120 17.74 5.87 2.92
N ILE A 121 17.52 4.58 2.63
CA ILE A 121 16.49 4.17 1.67
C ILE A 121 15.09 4.30 2.25
N ASP A 122 14.34 5.26 1.74
CA ASP A 122 12.88 5.26 1.77
C ASP A 122 12.37 5.10 0.34
N SER A 123 11.78 3.94 0.03
CA SER A 123 11.43 3.57 -1.34
C SER A 123 10.32 2.54 -1.38
N LEU A 124 9.68 2.39 -2.53
CA LEU A 124 8.94 1.20 -2.92
C LEU A 124 9.60 0.64 -4.18
N PHE A 125 9.90 -0.64 -4.23
CA PHE A 125 10.63 -1.20 -5.37
C PHE A 125 10.45 -2.71 -5.59
N ALA A 126 10.58 -3.10 -6.87
CA ALA A 126 11.05 -4.41 -7.31
C ALA A 126 12.15 -4.16 -8.34
N ILE A 127 13.31 -4.73 -8.13
CA ILE A 127 14.53 -4.50 -8.91
C ILE A 127 15.03 -5.82 -9.48
N ALA A 128 15.53 -5.78 -10.71
CA ALA A 128 16.39 -6.84 -11.23
C ALA A 128 17.71 -6.22 -11.72
N ILE A 129 18.83 -6.89 -11.38
CA ILE A 129 20.18 -6.46 -11.71
C ILE A 129 20.90 -7.62 -12.39
N LEU A 130 21.38 -7.41 -13.60
CA LEU A 130 22.37 -8.26 -14.24
C LEU A 130 23.75 -7.67 -13.94
N ASP A 131 24.59 -8.40 -13.21
CA ASP A 131 25.97 -8.03 -12.97
C ASP A 131 26.90 -9.04 -13.69
N GLN A 132 27.43 -8.62 -14.84
CA GLN A 132 28.39 -9.44 -15.61
C GLN A 132 29.79 -9.47 -14.97
N ARG A 133 30.08 -8.62 -13.97
CA ARG A 133 31.34 -8.64 -13.21
C ARG A 133 31.38 -9.85 -12.28
N SER A 134 30.27 -10.14 -11.61
CA SER A 134 30.10 -11.30 -10.72
C SER A 134 29.43 -12.49 -11.40
N ASN A 135 28.97 -12.32 -12.65
CA ASN A 135 28.19 -13.31 -13.41
C ASN A 135 26.91 -13.73 -12.70
N GLU A 136 26.16 -12.76 -12.19
CA GLU A 136 24.94 -12.98 -11.40
C GLU A 136 23.73 -12.23 -11.98
N LEU A 137 22.55 -12.85 -11.85
CA LEU A 137 21.26 -12.19 -12.01
C LEU A 137 20.58 -12.10 -10.64
N ILE A 138 20.34 -10.88 -10.19
CA ILE A 138 19.82 -10.58 -8.86
C ILE A 138 18.41 -10.01 -8.99
N ILE A 139 17.46 -10.53 -8.21
CA ILE A 139 16.14 -9.91 -8.05
C ILE A 139 15.84 -9.64 -6.59
N THR A 140 15.19 -8.52 -6.31
CA THR A 140 14.82 -8.13 -4.95
C THR A 140 13.57 -7.26 -4.96
N ARG A 141 12.85 -7.20 -3.84
CA ARG A 141 11.69 -6.33 -3.68
C ARG A 141 11.61 -5.75 -2.29
N ASP A 142 10.93 -4.62 -2.20
CA ASP A 142 10.75 -3.88 -0.95
C ASP A 142 10.03 -4.70 0.14
N TRP A 143 10.35 -4.41 1.36
CA TRP A 143 9.50 -4.74 2.49
C TRP A 143 8.59 -3.52 2.76
N PRO A 144 7.28 -3.69 2.94
CA PRO A 144 6.48 -4.91 3.17
C PRO A 144 5.86 -5.54 1.89
N GLY A 145 6.42 -5.30 0.72
CA GLY A 145 5.97 -5.90 -0.53
C GLY A 145 4.88 -5.09 -1.24
N ARG A 146 5.06 -3.75 -1.28
CA ARG A 146 4.18 -2.84 -2.01
C ARG A 146 4.21 -3.09 -3.51
N ILE A 147 5.38 -3.52 -4.00
CA ILE A 147 5.58 -3.87 -5.40
C ILE A 147 5.64 -5.40 -5.55
N PRO A 148 4.79 -6.01 -6.41
CA PRO A 148 4.84 -7.44 -6.66
C PRO A 148 6.05 -7.80 -7.51
N LEU A 149 6.61 -9.00 -7.26
CA LEU A 149 7.65 -9.60 -8.06
C LEU A 149 7.52 -11.12 -8.03
N PHE A 150 7.34 -11.72 -9.20
CA PHE A 150 7.19 -13.16 -9.40
C PHE A 150 8.42 -13.70 -10.11
N TYR A 151 8.75 -14.97 -9.86
CA TYR A 151 9.79 -15.68 -10.59
C TYR A 151 9.39 -17.13 -10.87
N TYR A 152 9.99 -17.69 -11.91
CA TYR A 152 9.97 -19.10 -12.26
C TYR A 152 11.40 -19.60 -12.32
N TYR A 153 11.69 -20.79 -11.76
CA TYR A 153 13.02 -21.37 -11.71
C TYR A 153 12.98 -22.86 -12.05
N ASP A 154 13.65 -23.23 -13.13
CA ASP A 154 13.83 -24.60 -13.60
C ASP A 154 15.32 -24.86 -13.87
N PRO A 155 16.07 -25.35 -12.87
CA PRO A 155 17.50 -25.59 -13.02
C PRO A 155 17.83 -26.70 -14.02
N ALA A 156 16.93 -27.67 -14.21
CA ALA A 156 17.17 -28.79 -15.15
C ALA A 156 17.24 -28.32 -16.61
N ASN A 157 16.42 -27.33 -16.96
CA ASN A 157 16.40 -26.74 -18.30
C ASN A 157 17.14 -25.39 -18.37
N ARG A 158 17.79 -24.95 -17.30
CA ARG A 158 18.47 -23.65 -17.17
C ARG A 158 17.55 -22.50 -17.51
N VAL A 159 16.36 -22.47 -16.91
CA VAL A 159 15.39 -21.39 -17.07
C VAL A 159 15.20 -20.66 -15.76
N PHE A 160 15.33 -19.35 -15.82
CA PHE A 160 14.96 -18.43 -14.74
C PHE A 160 14.25 -17.22 -15.34
N LEU A 161 13.01 -16.98 -14.93
CA LEU A 161 12.24 -15.83 -15.38
C LEU A 161 11.79 -15.01 -14.19
N PHE A 162 11.73 -13.69 -14.33
CA PHE A 162 11.11 -12.79 -13.35
C PHE A 162 10.09 -11.86 -14.02
N SER A 163 9.08 -11.44 -13.28
CA SER A 163 8.03 -10.56 -13.78
C SER A 163 7.38 -9.76 -12.65
N SER A 164 7.02 -8.51 -12.92
CA SER A 164 6.19 -7.70 -12.02
C SER A 164 4.79 -8.27 -11.83
N GLU A 165 4.25 -9.00 -12.82
CA GLU A 165 2.90 -9.55 -12.80
C GLU A 165 2.89 -10.99 -13.31
N LEU A 166 2.04 -11.83 -12.71
CA LEU A 166 1.92 -13.25 -13.07
C LEU A 166 1.57 -13.43 -14.55
N LYS A 167 0.71 -12.57 -15.10
CA LYS A 167 0.30 -12.62 -16.51
C LYS A 167 1.47 -12.36 -17.48
N GLY A 168 2.53 -11.68 -17.06
CA GLY A 168 3.74 -11.55 -17.85
C GLY A 168 4.37 -12.91 -18.10
N ILE A 169 4.60 -13.74 -17.05
CA ILE A 169 5.15 -15.09 -17.19
C ILE A 169 4.20 -16.01 -17.95
N ARG A 170 2.88 -15.84 -17.80
CA ARG A 170 1.88 -16.66 -18.51
C ARG A 170 2.01 -16.59 -20.03
N GLU A 171 2.50 -15.51 -20.60
CA GLU A 171 2.74 -15.38 -22.04
C GLU A 171 3.85 -16.31 -22.55
N VAL A 172 4.63 -16.87 -21.63
CA VAL A 172 5.58 -17.95 -21.92
C VAL A 172 4.85 -19.28 -21.79
N ASN A 173 4.19 -19.73 -22.87
CA ASN A 173 3.20 -20.81 -22.88
C ASN A 173 3.66 -22.15 -22.29
N TRP A 174 4.98 -22.40 -22.21
CA TRP A 174 5.53 -23.64 -21.66
C TRP A 174 5.80 -23.57 -20.15
N VAL A 175 5.61 -22.40 -19.50
CA VAL A 175 5.79 -22.26 -18.05
C VAL A 175 4.53 -22.70 -17.31
N PRO A 176 4.61 -23.71 -16.42
CA PRO A 176 3.51 -24.06 -15.55
C PRO A 176 3.27 -22.93 -14.52
N LEU A 177 2.12 -22.27 -14.57
CA LEU A 177 1.84 -21.17 -13.65
C LEU A 177 1.79 -21.60 -12.17
N ASP A 178 1.58 -22.89 -11.89
CA ASP A 178 1.60 -23.45 -10.55
C ASP A 178 3.01 -23.43 -9.93
N ASP A 179 4.05 -23.41 -10.74
CA ASP A 179 5.44 -23.39 -10.34
C ASP A 179 6.00 -21.95 -10.23
N VAL A 180 5.21 -20.94 -10.61
CA VAL A 180 5.59 -19.54 -10.45
C VAL A 180 5.44 -19.13 -8.99
N VAL A 181 6.52 -18.58 -8.44
CA VAL A 181 6.61 -18.17 -7.03
C VAL A 181 6.64 -16.64 -6.94
N GLU A 182 5.95 -16.09 -5.97
CA GLU A 182 6.12 -14.68 -5.61
C GLU A 182 7.29 -14.55 -4.63
N LEU A 183 8.26 -13.70 -4.95
CA LEU A 183 9.41 -13.44 -4.07
C LEU A 183 8.91 -12.85 -2.75
N THR A 184 9.34 -13.42 -1.63
CA THR A 184 8.96 -12.93 -0.30
C THR A 184 9.44 -11.48 -0.12
N PRO A 185 8.60 -10.55 0.38
CA PRO A 185 9.01 -9.17 0.66
C PRO A 185 10.22 -9.11 1.59
N GLY A 186 11.16 -8.22 1.26
CA GLY A 186 12.40 -8.08 2.04
C GLY A 186 13.40 -9.22 1.82
N ASP A 187 13.25 -9.99 0.73
CA ASP A 187 14.23 -10.98 0.29
C ASP A 187 15.00 -10.47 -0.94
N ILE A 188 16.21 -10.97 -1.07
CA ILE A 188 17.06 -10.86 -2.25
C ILE A 188 17.36 -12.27 -2.76
N ALA A 189 17.11 -12.50 -4.05
CA ALA A 189 17.40 -13.75 -4.73
C ALA A 189 18.54 -13.50 -5.71
N THR A 190 19.55 -14.34 -5.69
CA THR A 190 20.74 -14.30 -6.55
C THR A 190 20.86 -15.60 -7.31
N LEU A 191 20.82 -15.54 -8.62
CA LEU A 191 21.12 -16.64 -9.52
C LEU A 191 22.58 -16.51 -10.00
N ASP A 192 23.39 -17.49 -9.72
CA ASP A 192 24.70 -17.65 -10.35
C ASP A 192 24.51 -18.15 -11.78
N LEU A 193 24.98 -17.40 -12.77
CA LEU A 193 24.75 -17.71 -14.19
C LEU A 193 25.66 -18.84 -14.70
N GLU A 194 26.76 -19.17 -14.02
CA GLU A 194 27.65 -20.29 -14.37
C GLU A 194 27.10 -21.60 -13.83
N THR A 195 26.87 -21.70 -12.52
CA THR A 195 26.38 -22.91 -11.85
C THR A 195 24.88 -23.09 -12.00
N PHE A 196 24.15 -22.03 -12.23
CA PHE A 196 22.69 -21.92 -12.25
C PHE A 196 22.06 -22.24 -10.89
N GLU A 197 22.78 -21.99 -9.80
CA GLU A 197 22.26 -22.12 -8.43
C GLU A 197 21.54 -20.84 -8.00
N LEU A 198 20.34 -20.99 -7.43
CA LEU A 198 19.53 -19.89 -6.91
C LEU A 198 19.68 -19.84 -5.39
N ASN A 199 20.16 -18.70 -4.87
CA ASN A 199 20.25 -18.40 -3.45
C ASN A 199 19.26 -17.31 -3.07
N ILE A 200 18.40 -17.53 -2.08
CA ILE A 200 17.43 -16.56 -1.57
C ILE A 200 17.69 -16.33 -0.08
N GLN A 201 17.84 -15.06 0.30
CA GLN A 201 18.07 -14.69 1.69
C GLN A 201 17.32 -13.41 2.07
N PRO A 202 16.87 -13.28 3.34
CA PRO A 202 16.27 -12.04 3.80
C PRO A 202 17.33 -10.93 3.91
N TYR A 203 17.00 -9.73 3.41
CA TYR A 203 17.81 -8.55 3.69
C TYR A 203 17.19 -7.67 4.78
N PHE A 204 15.86 -7.69 4.92
CA PHE A 204 15.15 -6.91 5.92
C PHE A 204 13.98 -7.70 6.52
N ARG A 205 13.81 -7.56 7.82
CA ARG A 205 12.62 -7.95 8.59
C ARG A 205 12.41 -6.86 9.63
N PRO A 206 11.18 -6.36 9.85
CA PRO A 206 10.95 -5.26 10.78
C PRO A 206 11.29 -5.69 12.21
N THR A 207 12.03 -4.84 12.88
CA THR A 207 12.38 -5.00 14.30
C THR A 207 11.60 -3.95 15.09
N PRO A 208 10.60 -4.35 15.90
CA PRO A 208 9.84 -3.41 16.70
C PRO A 208 10.73 -2.57 17.62
N VAL A 209 10.68 -1.26 17.48
CA VAL A 209 11.38 -0.31 18.35
C VAL A 209 10.57 -0.15 19.63
N LYS A 210 11.03 -0.78 20.74
CA LYS A 210 10.33 -0.71 22.01
C LYS A 210 10.14 0.73 22.47
N THR A 211 8.87 1.12 22.65
CA THR A 211 8.51 2.44 23.20
C THR A 211 8.26 2.32 24.70
N GLU A 212 9.00 3.08 25.49
CA GLU A 212 8.79 3.16 26.95
C GLU A 212 8.03 4.43 27.36
N ASN A 213 7.70 5.27 26.41
CA ASN A 213 7.11 6.59 26.58
C ASN A 213 5.61 6.50 26.88
N GLY A 214 5.07 7.58 27.44
CA GLY A 214 3.63 7.77 27.60
C GLY A 214 2.93 7.96 26.26
N ILE A 215 1.61 7.76 26.24
CA ILE A 215 0.83 7.81 24.99
C ILE A 215 0.93 9.17 24.28
N MET A 216 1.07 10.27 25.03
CA MET A 216 1.22 11.62 24.47
C MET A 216 2.53 11.78 23.70
N GLU A 217 3.63 11.23 24.22
CA GLU A 217 4.94 11.22 23.54
C GLU A 217 4.93 10.29 22.34
N ILE A 218 4.25 9.14 22.47
CA ILE A 218 4.05 8.19 21.36
C ILE A 218 3.31 8.89 20.22
N GLY A 219 2.21 9.58 20.50
CA GLY A 219 1.46 10.31 19.48
C GLY A 219 2.25 11.47 18.87
N ALA A 220 3.04 12.20 19.66
CA ALA A 220 3.89 13.28 19.14
C ALA A 220 4.96 12.73 18.19
N LYS A 221 5.67 11.67 18.58
CA LYS A 221 6.67 11.02 17.71
C LYS A 221 6.06 10.45 16.44
N LEU A 222 4.88 9.83 16.55
CA LEU A 222 4.15 9.31 15.40
C LEU A 222 3.74 10.43 14.44
N ASN A 223 3.28 11.58 14.96
CA ASN A 223 2.99 12.79 14.17
C ASN A 223 4.23 13.23 13.37
N ASP A 224 5.41 13.30 13.99
CA ASP A 224 6.64 13.71 13.30
C ASP A 224 7.06 12.70 12.22
N LEU A 225 7.00 11.41 12.50
CA LEU A 225 7.32 10.36 11.54
C LEU A 225 6.37 10.39 10.33
N LEU A 226 5.06 10.59 10.58
CA LEU A 226 4.06 10.64 9.51
C LEU A 226 4.19 11.88 8.63
N LYS A 227 4.60 13.04 9.17
CA LYS A 227 4.91 14.22 8.38
C LYS A 227 6.02 13.94 7.37
N ILE A 228 7.13 13.37 7.83
CA ILE A 228 8.27 13.03 6.97
C ILE A 228 7.84 12.00 5.92
N SER A 229 7.16 10.93 6.36
CA SER A 229 6.72 9.88 5.48
C SER A 229 5.74 10.37 4.42
N ALA A 230 4.75 11.18 4.79
CA ALA A 230 3.79 11.74 3.84
C ALA A 230 4.48 12.68 2.83
N HIS A 231 5.38 13.55 3.29
CA HIS A 231 6.16 14.43 2.43
C HIS A 231 6.93 13.64 1.37
N ASN A 232 7.65 12.59 1.77
CA ASN A 232 8.39 11.74 0.83
C ASN A 232 7.47 11.11 -0.24
N ARG A 233 6.22 10.76 0.11
CA ARG A 233 5.26 10.19 -0.85
C ARG A 233 4.67 11.20 -1.83
N THR A 234 4.89 12.49 -1.63
CA THR A 234 4.52 13.51 -2.63
C THR A 234 5.56 13.72 -3.73
N MET A 235 6.70 13.01 -3.65
CA MET A 235 7.75 13.07 -4.66
C MET A 235 7.20 12.73 -6.07
N GLY A 236 7.54 13.58 -7.05
CA GLY A 236 7.14 13.46 -8.45
C GLY A 236 6.58 14.78 -9.00
N ASP A 237 6.41 14.83 -10.33
CA ASP A 237 5.97 16.02 -11.06
C ASP A 237 4.56 15.84 -11.65
N VAL A 238 3.83 14.82 -11.17
CA VAL A 238 2.50 14.45 -11.68
C VAL A 238 1.42 14.73 -10.64
N PRO A 239 0.16 14.95 -11.06
CA PRO A 239 -0.96 15.13 -10.15
C PRO A 239 -1.16 13.94 -9.20
N ILE A 240 -1.37 14.27 -7.91
CA ILE A 240 -1.56 13.33 -6.81
C ILE A 240 -2.97 13.50 -6.23
N CYS A 241 -3.70 12.40 -6.04
CA CYS A 241 -4.95 12.37 -5.30
C CYS A 241 -4.86 11.48 -4.05
N VAL A 242 -5.88 11.52 -3.21
CA VAL A 242 -5.94 10.70 -1.99
C VAL A 242 -7.16 9.77 -1.99
N MET A 243 -7.00 8.57 -1.42
CA MET A 243 -8.13 7.71 -1.06
C MET A 243 -8.75 8.23 0.23
N PHE A 244 -10.02 8.63 0.21
CA PHE A 244 -10.61 9.44 1.26
C PHE A 244 -11.96 8.87 1.75
N SER A 245 -11.93 7.88 2.63
CA SER A 245 -13.13 7.25 3.19
C SER A 245 -13.70 7.97 4.43
N GLY A 246 -13.03 9.02 4.93
CA GLY A 246 -13.43 9.73 6.15
C GLY A 246 -13.15 8.98 7.46
N GLY A 247 -12.56 7.77 7.41
CA GLY A 247 -12.02 7.11 8.59
C GLY A 247 -10.67 7.71 9.02
N ILE A 248 -10.29 7.54 10.29
CA ILE A 248 -9.07 8.15 10.88
C ILE A 248 -7.80 7.90 10.05
N ASP A 249 -7.64 6.71 9.46
CA ASP A 249 -6.46 6.36 8.69
C ASP A 249 -6.36 7.19 7.40
N SER A 250 -7.47 7.26 6.65
CA SER A 250 -7.54 8.06 5.42
C SER A 250 -7.50 9.55 5.71
N LEU A 251 -8.12 10.00 6.81
CA LEU A 251 -8.11 11.40 7.23
C LEU A 251 -6.69 11.87 7.55
N LEU A 252 -5.97 11.16 8.43
CA LEU A 252 -4.60 11.55 8.81
C LEU A 252 -3.64 11.45 7.63
N THR A 253 -3.75 10.39 6.81
CA THR A 253 -2.98 10.31 5.57
C THR A 253 -3.20 11.53 4.69
N SER A 254 -4.46 11.88 4.44
CA SER A 254 -4.79 13.03 3.59
C SER A 254 -4.33 14.34 4.20
N PHE A 255 -4.50 14.51 5.52
CA PHE A 255 -4.02 15.69 6.23
C PHE A 255 -2.53 15.91 6.01
N TYR A 256 -1.68 14.91 6.28
CA TYR A 256 -0.23 15.05 6.13
C TYR A 256 0.19 15.23 4.68
N VAL A 257 -0.43 14.51 3.75
CA VAL A 257 -0.13 14.61 2.31
C VAL A 257 -0.52 15.98 1.76
N LEU A 258 -1.73 16.44 2.04
CA LEU A 258 -2.23 17.71 1.53
C LEU A 258 -1.46 18.91 2.11
N ASN A 259 -1.03 18.83 3.37
CA ASN A 259 -0.15 19.84 3.97
C ASN A 259 1.30 19.79 3.48
N SER A 260 1.71 18.72 2.77
CA SER A 260 3.04 18.59 2.19
C SER A 260 3.14 19.13 0.75
N ILE A 261 2.00 19.53 0.14
CA ILE A 261 1.93 20.03 -1.24
C ILE A 261 1.56 21.52 -1.21
N ASP A 262 2.39 22.33 -1.89
CA ASP A 262 2.03 23.73 -2.16
C ASP A 262 1.11 23.79 -3.40
N PHE A 263 -0.19 23.80 -3.16
CA PHE A 263 -1.20 23.86 -4.22
C PHE A 263 -1.22 25.19 -5.00
N SER A 264 -0.49 26.21 -4.57
CA SER A 264 -0.29 27.43 -5.36
C SER A 264 0.77 27.27 -6.46
N SER A 265 1.62 26.26 -6.33
CA SER A 265 2.74 25.98 -7.25
C SER A 265 2.46 24.87 -8.26
N VAL A 266 1.32 24.18 -8.15
CA VAL A 266 0.94 23.04 -9.01
C VAL A 266 -0.35 23.36 -9.79
N ASP A 267 -0.51 22.77 -10.98
CA ASP A 267 -1.67 22.97 -11.86
C ASP A 267 -2.72 21.86 -11.67
N TYR A 268 -3.03 21.51 -10.43
CA TYR A 268 -4.13 20.60 -10.09
C TYR A 268 -4.68 20.91 -8.69
N LYS A 269 -5.91 20.51 -8.45
CA LYS A 269 -6.58 20.72 -7.17
C LYS A 269 -6.37 19.54 -6.22
N PRO A 270 -6.33 19.80 -4.90
CA PRO A 270 -6.39 18.73 -3.91
C PRO A 270 -7.68 17.94 -4.06
N THR A 271 -7.59 16.65 -4.36
CA THR A 271 -8.77 15.82 -4.68
C THR A 271 -8.72 14.50 -3.91
N GLY A 272 -9.85 14.15 -3.30
CA GLY A 272 -10.07 12.87 -2.64
C GLY A 272 -11.14 12.04 -3.32
N TYR A 273 -10.99 10.71 -3.26
CA TYR A 273 -11.94 9.77 -3.84
C TYR A 273 -12.51 8.83 -2.79
N VAL A 274 -13.83 8.64 -2.83
CA VAL A 274 -14.56 7.66 -2.02
C VAL A 274 -15.47 6.83 -2.92
N PHE A 275 -15.65 5.55 -2.57
CA PHE A 275 -16.51 4.62 -3.30
C PHE A 275 -17.71 4.20 -2.47
N ALA A 276 -18.87 4.04 -3.12
CA ALA A 276 -20.04 3.40 -2.57
C ALA A 276 -20.86 2.65 -3.63
N VAL A 277 -21.65 1.70 -3.18
CA VAL A 277 -22.65 1.02 -4.03
C VAL A 277 -23.78 2.01 -4.33
N GLU A 278 -24.26 2.00 -5.58
CA GLU A 278 -25.40 2.84 -5.99
C GLU A 278 -26.67 2.47 -5.22
N GLY A 279 -27.41 3.48 -4.75
CA GLY A 279 -28.64 3.29 -3.96
C GLY A 279 -28.39 2.90 -2.49
N PHE A 280 -27.13 2.75 -2.05
CA PHE A 280 -26.77 2.49 -0.66
C PHE A 280 -26.40 3.78 0.08
N GLU A 281 -26.94 3.99 1.28
CA GLU A 281 -26.50 5.07 2.18
C GLU A 281 -25.17 4.67 2.81
N SER A 282 -24.08 5.13 2.21
CA SER A 282 -22.73 4.79 2.61
C SER A 282 -22.26 5.65 3.78
N GLU A 283 -21.90 5.02 4.87
CA GLU A 283 -21.31 5.66 6.03
C GLU A 283 -19.91 6.24 5.68
N ASP A 284 -19.13 5.56 4.84
CA ASP A 284 -17.85 6.08 4.35
C ASP A 284 -18.04 7.39 3.59
N VAL A 285 -19.07 7.49 2.73
CA VAL A 285 -19.37 8.74 2.01
C VAL A 285 -19.84 9.83 2.96
N ARG A 286 -20.68 9.52 3.94
CA ARG A 286 -21.13 10.47 4.95
C ARG A 286 -19.94 11.05 5.73
N ARG A 287 -19.06 10.19 6.24
CA ARG A 287 -17.85 10.58 6.96
C ARG A 287 -16.88 11.37 6.09
N ALA A 288 -16.69 10.93 4.84
CA ALA A 288 -15.84 11.62 3.89
C ALA A 288 -16.33 13.05 3.62
N LYS A 289 -17.64 13.27 3.48
CA LYS A 289 -18.21 14.62 3.30
C LYS A 289 -17.95 15.52 4.50
N VAL A 290 -18.17 15.00 5.72
CA VAL A 290 -17.86 15.76 6.95
C VAL A 290 -16.38 16.09 7.04
N ALA A 291 -15.51 15.12 6.78
CA ALA A 291 -14.07 15.34 6.83
C ALA A 291 -13.57 16.28 5.72
N ALA A 292 -14.19 16.27 4.54
CA ALA A 292 -13.83 17.16 3.42
C ALA A 292 -14.08 18.63 3.72
N ASP A 293 -15.10 18.94 4.53
CA ASP A 293 -15.36 20.32 4.97
C ASP A 293 -14.16 20.93 5.71
N GLY A 294 -13.37 20.09 6.38
CA GLY A 294 -12.14 20.51 7.03
C GLY A 294 -11.02 20.94 6.09
N PHE A 295 -11.10 20.59 4.82
CA PHE A 295 -10.10 20.95 3.81
C PHE A 295 -10.60 21.97 2.77
N LYS A 296 -11.76 22.59 3.02
CA LYS A 296 -12.38 23.54 2.08
C LYS A 296 -11.49 24.75 1.77
N ASP A 297 -10.71 25.21 2.74
CA ASP A 297 -9.88 26.42 2.60
C ASP A 297 -8.73 26.24 1.60
N ILE A 298 -8.30 24.99 1.36
CA ILE A 298 -7.34 24.65 0.30
C ILE A 298 -8.01 24.29 -1.04
N GLY A 299 -9.34 24.42 -1.15
CA GLY A 299 -10.09 24.08 -2.36
C GLY A 299 -10.23 22.59 -2.62
N PHE A 300 -10.23 21.77 -1.56
CA PHE A 300 -10.35 20.31 -1.67
C PHE A 300 -11.65 19.87 -2.34
N GLU A 301 -11.54 18.98 -3.32
CA GLU A 301 -12.67 18.37 -4.02
C GLU A 301 -12.83 16.91 -3.61
N LEU A 302 -14.00 16.53 -3.10
CA LEU A 302 -14.36 15.14 -2.83
C LEU A 302 -15.14 14.57 -4.01
N LYS A 303 -14.63 13.51 -4.63
CA LYS A 303 -15.29 12.79 -5.71
C LYS A 303 -15.85 11.46 -5.20
N GLU A 304 -17.16 11.35 -5.30
CA GLU A 304 -17.92 10.17 -4.93
C GLU A 304 -18.15 9.30 -6.18
N ILE A 305 -17.58 8.10 -6.18
CA ILE A 305 -17.73 7.13 -7.26
C ILE A 305 -18.73 6.07 -6.83
N ARG A 306 -19.72 5.80 -7.67
CA ARG A 306 -20.74 4.78 -7.42
C ARG A 306 -20.83 3.79 -8.56
N SER A 307 -21.15 2.53 -8.23
CA SER A 307 -21.44 1.50 -9.21
C SER A 307 -22.68 0.72 -8.80
N PRO A 308 -23.56 0.35 -9.77
CA PRO A 308 -24.69 -0.53 -9.48
C PRO A 308 -24.22 -1.90 -8.99
N ARG A 309 -24.92 -2.45 -8.00
CA ARG A 309 -24.60 -3.76 -7.42
C ARG A 309 -24.62 -4.89 -8.46
N SER A 310 -25.56 -4.86 -9.42
CA SER A 310 -25.62 -5.83 -10.52
C SER A 310 -24.38 -5.81 -11.39
N THR A 311 -23.89 -4.63 -11.76
CA THR A 311 -22.67 -4.46 -12.55
C THR A 311 -21.45 -5.00 -11.80
N MET A 312 -21.39 -4.75 -10.47
CA MET A 312 -20.30 -5.26 -9.65
C MET A 312 -20.25 -6.79 -9.63
N VAL A 313 -21.40 -7.45 -9.57
CA VAL A 313 -21.48 -8.92 -9.62
C VAL A 313 -21.02 -9.46 -10.98
N GLU A 314 -21.44 -8.81 -12.07
CA GLU A 314 -21.04 -9.21 -13.41
C GLU A 314 -19.54 -9.02 -13.67
N ASP A 315 -18.95 -7.98 -13.11
CA ASP A 315 -17.53 -7.64 -13.28
C ASP A 315 -16.59 -8.52 -12.41
N ILE A 316 -17.10 -9.31 -11.48
CA ILE A 316 -16.26 -10.12 -10.56
C ILE A 316 -15.21 -10.97 -11.28
N PRO A 317 -15.47 -11.65 -12.40
CA PRO A 317 -14.42 -12.38 -13.11
C PRO A 317 -13.27 -11.49 -13.59
N ASP A 318 -13.58 -10.28 -14.06
CA ASP A 318 -12.57 -9.31 -14.50
C ASP A 318 -11.83 -8.69 -13.32
N VAL A 319 -12.53 -8.39 -12.23
CA VAL A 319 -11.93 -7.93 -10.96
C VAL A 319 -10.91 -8.95 -10.47
N VAL A 320 -11.30 -10.23 -10.44
CA VAL A 320 -10.44 -11.34 -10.00
C VAL A 320 -9.25 -11.54 -10.93
N ALA A 321 -9.48 -11.48 -12.26
CA ALA A 321 -8.40 -11.58 -13.25
C ALA A 321 -7.36 -10.45 -13.09
N THR A 322 -7.81 -9.29 -12.64
CA THR A 322 -6.94 -8.12 -12.38
C THR A 322 -6.09 -8.29 -11.14
N PHE A 323 -6.57 -9.04 -10.15
CA PHE A 323 -5.89 -9.23 -8.86
C PHE A 323 -4.67 -10.17 -8.93
N GLU A 324 -4.57 -11.00 -9.94
CA GLU A 324 -3.41 -11.85 -10.24
C GLU A 324 -2.97 -12.82 -9.13
N THR A 325 -3.92 -13.40 -8.41
CA THR A 325 -3.65 -14.47 -7.45
C THR A 325 -4.50 -15.70 -7.76
N ARG A 326 -3.92 -16.88 -7.54
CA ARG A 326 -4.61 -18.16 -7.67
C ARG A 326 -5.17 -18.67 -6.34
N LYS A 327 -4.79 -18.03 -5.23
CA LYS A 327 -5.17 -18.40 -3.85
C LYS A 327 -6.05 -17.32 -3.24
N ILE A 328 -7.24 -17.11 -3.79
CA ILE A 328 -8.20 -16.17 -3.21
C ILE A 328 -9.10 -16.91 -2.23
N LYS A 329 -9.09 -16.49 -0.98
CA LYS A 329 -10.16 -16.80 -0.02
C LYS A 329 -11.36 -15.90 -0.34
N ALA A 330 -12.58 -16.40 -0.18
CA ALA A 330 -13.83 -15.68 -0.46
C ALA A 330 -13.81 -14.23 0.10
N LEU A 331 -13.46 -14.05 1.37
CA LEU A 331 -13.34 -12.75 2.03
C LEU A 331 -12.31 -11.78 1.39
N SER A 332 -11.42 -12.29 0.54
CA SER A 332 -10.41 -11.46 -0.13
C SER A 332 -10.94 -10.75 -1.38
N VAL A 333 -12.08 -11.16 -1.93
CA VAL A 333 -12.63 -10.62 -3.18
C VAL A 333 -13.43 -9.33 -2.96
N TYR A 334 -14.14 -9.20 -1.83
CA TYR A 334 -15.10 -8.11 -1.61
C TYR A 334 -14.54 -6.69 -1.69
N PRO A 335 -13.39 -6.34 -1.13
CA PRO A 335 -12.89 -4.98 -1.23
C PRO A 335 -12.25 -4.66 -2.61
N LEU A 336 -12.07 -5.66 -3.49
CA LEU A 336 -11.44 -5.45 -4.79
C LEU A 336 -12.22 -4.50 -5.70
N PRO A 337 -13.57 -4.54 -5.74
CA PRO A 337 -14.34 -3.60 -6.55
C PRO A 337 -14.06 -2.12 -6.23
N ILE A 338 -13.76 -1.78 -4.97
CA ILE A 338 -13.42 -0.41 -4.59
C ILE A 338 -12.27 0.11 -5.46
N TYR A 339 -11.15 -0.61 -5.51
CA TYR A 339 -9.97 -0.21 -6.29
C TYR A 339 -10.23 -0.28 -7.80
N TYR A 340 -11.02 -1.29 -8.21
CA TYR A 340 -11.36 -1.54 -9.61
C TYR A 340 -12.14 -0.39 -10.24
N TYR A 341 -13.07 0.23 -9.50
CA TYR A 341 -13.87 1.35 -9.98
C TYR A 341 -13.22 2.72 -9.72
N LEU A 342 -12.41 2.89 -8.68
CA LEU A 342 -11.74 4.15 -8.42
C LEU A 342 -10.64 4.45 -9.44
N ALA A 343 -9.84 3.45 -9.83
CA ALA A 343 -8.65 3.65 -10.66
C ALA A 343 -8.94 4.34 -12.02
N PRO A 344 -9.94 3.91 -12.83
CA PRO A 344 -10.21 4.55 -14.10
C PRO A 344 -10.73 6.00 -13.96
N GLU A 345 -11.49 6.31 -12.90
CA GLU A 345 -11.97 7.67 -12.68
C GLU A 345 -10.83 8.60 -12.23
N MET A 346 -9.93 8.14 -11.35
CA MET A 346 -8.71 8.88 -11.02
C MET A 346 -7.87 9.17 -12.26
N ARG A 347 -7.71 8.17 -13.14
CA ARG A 347 -6.92 8.34 -14.38
C ARG A 347 -7.57 9.30 -15.37
N LYS A 348 -8.87 9.24 -15.53
CA LYS A 348 -9.68 10.15 -16.37
C LYS A 348 -9.53 11.61 -15.93
N ASP A 349 -9.42 11.85 -14.63
CA ASP A 349 -9.19 13.17 -14.05
C ASP A 349 -7.71 13.62 -14.13
N GLY A 350 -6.83 12.82 -14.74
CA GLY A 350 -5.42 13.16 -14.99
C GLY A 350 -4.44 12.74 -13.88
N PHE A 351 -4.90 12.10 -12.81
CA PHE A 351 -4.01 11.63 -11.76
C PHE A 351 -3.19 10.43 -12.22
N LYS A 352 -1.95 10.34 -11.74
CA LYS A 352 -1.04 9.20 -11.90
C LYS A 352 -0.64 8.55 -10.59
N VAL A 353 -0.84 9.24 -9.47
CA VAL A 353 -0.51 8.78 -8.12
C VAL A 353 -1.72 8.93 -7.21
N THR A 354 -1.96 7.93 -6.36
CA THR A 354 -2.90 8.03 -5.24
C THR A 354 -2.23 7.63 -3.94
N ILE A 355 -2.60 8.30 -2.84
CA ILE A 355 -2.04 8.01 -1.52
C ILE A 355 -3.15 7.56 -0.57
N GLY A 356 -2.88 6.51 0.21
CA GLY A 356 -3.87 5.91 1.11
C GLY A 356 -3.32 5.49 2.46
N GLY A 357 -4.25 5.28 3.41
CA GLY A 357 -3.95 4.97 4.80
C GLY A 357 -3.77 3.48 5.14
N HIS A 358 -3.33 2.67 4.17
CA HIS A 358 -3.16 1.24 4.38
C HIS A 358 -2.00 0.92 5.32
N GLY A 359 -2.13 -0.16 6.08
CA GLY A 359 -1.11 -0.67 6.99
C GLY A 359 -1.40 -0.38 8.47
N VAL A 360 -2.19 0.64 8.79
CA VAL A 360 -2.48 1.03 10.19
C VAL A 360 -3.12 -0.12 10.96
N ASP A 361 -4.09 -0.80 10.36
CA ASP A 361 -4.81 -1.89 11.01
C ASP A 361 -3.90 -3.08 11.33
N GLU A 362 -3.00 -3.41 10.42
CA GLU A 362 -2.01 -4.46 10.61
C GLU A 362 -0.99 -4.09 11.69
N LEU A 363 -0.54 -2.83 11.66
CA LEU A 363 0.47 -2.32 12.59
C LEU A 363 -0.05 -2.21 14.03
N LEU A 364 -1.33 -1.92 14.22
CA LEU A 364 -1.96 -1.77 15.54
C LEU A 364 -2.80 -2.99 15.95
N GLY A 365 -3.02 -3.97 15.05
CA GLY A 365 -3.91 -5.10 15.30
C GLY A 365 -5.38 -4.70 15.37
N ALA A 366 -5.78 -3.65 14.65
CA ALA A 366 -7.10 -3.05 14.70
C ALA A 366 -8.10 -3.76 13.77
N TYR A 367 -8.25 -5.07 13.93
CA TYR A 367 -9.20 -5.88 13.19
C TYR A 367 -10.37 -6.34 14.04
N ASP A 368 -11.57 -6.33 13.46
CA ASP A 368 -12.72 -7.03 14.04
C ASP A 368 -12.43 -8.53 14.06
N ALA A 369 -12.06 -9.06 15.19
CA ALA A 369 -11.99 -10.49 15.39
C ALA A 369 -13.28 -10.93 16.07
N TRP A 370 -14.19 -11.51 15.30
CA TRP A 370 -15.35 -12.33 15.75
C TRP A 370 -16.00 -11.94 17.10
N LYS A 371 -17.30 -12.03 17.22
CA LYS A 371 -18.15 -11.62 18.35
C LYS A 371 -17.81 -12.16 19.76
N GLU A 372 -16.70 -12.87 19.96
CA GLU A 372 -16.24 -13.40 21.27
C GLU A 372 -14.97 -12.66 21.76
N LEU A 373 -15.02 -11.41 22.03
CA LEU A 373 -14.04 -10.45 21.55
C LEU A 373 -13.02 -9.91 22.54
N THR A 374 -13.28 -9.80 23.80
CA THR A 374 -12.33 -9.14 24.73
C THR A 374 -11.01 -9.90 24.91
N ALA A 375 -11.07 -11.23 24.90
CA ALA A 375 -9.87 -12.05 25.00
C ALA A 375 -9.10 -12.14 23.68
N SER A 376 -9.79 -12.16 22.53
CA SER A 376 -9.16 -12.28 21.22
C SER A 376 -8.50 -10.98 20.76
N HIS A 377 -9.06 -9.81 21.10
CA HIS A 377 -8.47 -8.51 20.76
C HIS A 377 -7.14 -8.29 21.49
N LYS A 378 -7.04 -8.59 22.79
CA LYS A 378 -5.77 -8.54 23.52
C LYS A 378 -4.67 -9.41 22.89
N VAL A 379 -5.05 -10.50 22.23
CA VAL A 379 -4.12 -11.34 21.46
C VAL A 379 -3.70 -10.64 20.17
N GLN A 380 -4.60 -9.93 19.47
CA GLN A 380 -4.30 -9.27 18.20
C GLN A 380 -3.38 -8.05 18.37
N THR A 381 -3.54 -7.29 19.44
CA THR A 381 -2.68 -6.15 19.75
C THR A 381 -1.28 -6.56 20.20
N ASN A 382 -1.07 -7.83 20.49
CA ASN A 382 0.26 -8.36 20.80
C ASN A 382 1.22 -8.22 19.60
N VAL A 383 2.48 -7.86 19.86
CA VAL A 383 3.52 -7.64 18.84
C VAL A 383 3.67 -8.82 17.90
N LYS A 384 3.60 -10.07 18.39
CA LYS A 384 3.72 -11.27 17.53
C LYS A 384 2.58 -11.39 16.53
N SER A 385 1.35 -11.04 16.94
CA SER A 385 0.19 -11.07 16.07
C SER A 385 0.28 -9.97 15.01
N ARG A 386 0.69 -8.76 15.40
CA ARG A 386 0.90 -7.62 14.49
C ARG A 386 2.00 -7.92 13.46
N LEU A 387 3.12 -8.50 13.88
CA LEU A 387 4.16 -8.99 12.97
C LEU A 387 3.62 -10.03 11.97
N LYS A 388 2.72 -10.93 12.41
CA LYS A 388 2.08 -11.91 11.52
C LYS A 388 1.14 -11.22 10.51
N PHE A 389 0.38 -10.20 10.92
CA PHE A 389 -0.43 -9.41 9.99
C PHE A 389 0.45 -8.72 8.95
N MET A 390 1.54 -8.09 9.38
CA MET A 390 2.48 -7.42 8.48
C MET A 390 3.18 -8.39 7.53
N ALA A 391 3.52 -9.60 7.97
CA ALA A 391 4.12 -10.62 7.10
C ALA A 391 3.20 -11.07 5.96
N ASN A 392 1.88 -10.90 6.10
CA ASN A 392 0.89 -11.29 5.10
C ASN A 392 0.22 -10.09 4.38
N ILE A 393 0.59 -8.86 4.73
CA ILE A 393 -0.05 -7.65 4.19
C ILE A 393 0.07 -7.58 2.66
N TYR A 394 1.19 -8.03 2.09
CA TYR A 394 1.43 -8.00 0.65
C TYR A 394 0.46 -8.88 -0.13
N GLU A 395 0.09 -10.06 0.39
CA GLU A 395 -0.85 -10.95 -0.28
C GLU A 395 -2.28 -10.42 -0.25
N ASN A 396 -2.68 -9.82 0.86
CA ASN A 396 -4.07 -9.45 1.12
C ASN A 396 -4.37 -8.01 0.72
N MET A 397 -3.65 -7.05 1.26
CA MET A 397 -3.99 -5.63 1.13
C MET A 397 -3.22 -4.95 -0.01
N LEU A 398 -1.89 -5.07 -0.02
CA LEU A 398 -1.05 -4.30 -0.94
C LEU A 398 -1.16 -4.77 -2.38
N ARG A 399 -1.34 -6.07 -2.60
CA ARG A 399 -1.60 -6.61 -3.93
C ARG A 399 -2.84 -6.00 -4.56
N ARG A 400 -3.91 -5.85 -3.79
CA ARG A 400 -5.16 -5.22 -4.26
C ARG A 400 -4.90 -3.80 -4.73
N ALA A 401 -4.33 -2.97 -3.87
CA ALA A 401 -4.07 -1.58 -4.21
C ALA A 401 -3.03 -1.45 -5.34
N SER A 402 -1.88 -2.12 -5.23
CA SER A 402 -0.81 -1.97 -6.22
C SER A 402 -1.16 -2.55 -7.60
N ILE A 403 -1.69 -3.78 -7.64
CA ILE A 403 -1.96 -4.44 -8.94
C ILE A 403 -3.22 -3.88 -9.60
N ILE A 404 -4.32 -3.76 -8.85
CA ILE A 404 -5.60 -3.34 -9.44
C ILE A 404 -5.52 -1.90 -9.93
N PHE A 405 -5.00 -0.98 -9.12
CA PHE A 405 -4.83 0.41 -9.53
C PHE A 405 -3.99 0.54 -10.81
N MET A 406 -2.87 -0.18 -10.89
CA MET A 406 -2.02 -0.15 -12.08
C MET A 406 -2.68 -0.79 -13.30
N ASN A 407 -3.44 -1.88 -13.12
CA ASN A 407 -4.07 -2.58 -14.23
C ASN A 407 -5.32 -1.88 -14.79
N ARG A 408 -6.03 -1.12 -13.95
CA ARG A 408 -7.29 -0.47 -14.31
C ARG A 408 -7.15 0.99 -14.70
N GLY A 409 -6.16 1.70 -14.15
CA GLY A 409 -6.04 3.13 -14.37
C GLY A 409 -4.61 3.64 -14.55
N PRO A 410 -3.56 2.81 -14.76
CA PRO A 410 -2.15 3.07 -14.42
C PRO A 410 -1.94 4.13 -13.33
N ILE A 411 -2.46 3.84 -12.12
CA ILE A 411 -2.33 4.68 -10.93
C ILE A 411 -1.33 4.05 -9.98
N GLU A 412 -0.33 4.79 -9.57
CA GLU A 412 0.62 4.38 -8.54
C GLU A 412 0.06 4.63 -7.14
N ALA A 413 -0.08 3.56 -6.35
CA ALA A 413 -0.55 3.67 -4.97
C ALA A 413 0.63 3.78 -3.99
N ARG A 414 0.61 4.78 -3.11
CA ARG A 414 1.62 5.04 -2.07
C ARG A 414 0.99 5.01 -0.68
N PHE A 415 1.78 4.58 0.32
CA PHE A 415 1.28 4.34 1.68
C PHE A 415 2.26 4.88 2.73
N PRO A 416 1.99 6.04 3.35
CA PRO A 416 2.90 6.64 4.33
C PRO A 416 3.17 5.75 5.56
N PHE A 417 2.15 5.03 6.04
CA PHE A 417 2.29 4.14 7.19
C PHE A 417 3.23 2.95 6.97
N LEU A 418 3.57 2.66 5.72
CA LEU A 418 4.42 1.52 5.37
C LEU A 418 5.89 1.92 5.12
N GLN A 419 6.31 3.09 5.57
CA GLN A 419 7.73 3.42 5.70
C GLN A 419 8.36 2.56 6.81
N PRO A 420 9.59 2.03 6.63
CA PRO A 420 10.23 1.17 7.63
C PRO A 420 10.24 1.76 9.04
N ASP A 421 10.67 3.00 9.22
CA ASP A 421 10.73 3.68 10.53
C ASP A 421 9.35 3.81 11.19
N VAL A 422 8.31 4.15 10.40
CA VAL A 422 6.93 4.21 10.88
C VAL A 422 6.46 2.82 11.32
N CYS A 423 6.73 1.80 10.50
CA CYS A 423 6.35 0.42 10.81
C CYS A 423 7.01 -0.10 12.08
N GLU A 424 8.32 0.06 12.21
CA GLU A 424 9.08 -0.42 13.36
C GLU A 424 8.66 0.31 14.65
N TYR A 425 8.42 1.62 14.55
CA TYR A 425 7.92 2.41 15.66
C TYR A 425 6.51 1.97 16.08
N MET A 426 5.56 1.87 15.14
CA MET A 426 4.19 1.46 15.43
C MET A 426 4.11 0.03 15.96
N LEU A 427 4.90 -0.89 15.42
CA LEU A 427 5.01 -2.27 15.92
C LEU A 427 5.57 -2.32 17.35
N GLY A 428 6.41 -1.36 17.73
CA GLY A 428 6.99 -1.23 19.07
C GLY A 428 6.04 -0.68 20.13
N ILE A 429 4.89 -0.09 19.75
CA ILE A 429 3.91 0.43 20.69
C ILE A 429 3.37 -0.71 21.57
N ASP A 430 3.44 -0.54 22.89
CA ASP A 430 2.95 -1.52 23.86
C ASP A 430 1.43 -1.72 23.72
N ALA A 431 0.98 -2.95 23.80
CA ALA A 431 -0.44 -3.31 23.69
C ALA A 431 -1.33 -2.62 24.74
N ARG A 432 -0.78 -2.20 25.90
CA ARG A 432 -1.52 -1.45 26.93
C ARG A 432 -2.13 -0.15 26.38
N TRP A 433 -1.52 0.47 25.37
CA TRP A 433 -2.00 1.69 24.74
C TRP A 433 -3.04 1.44 23.64
N LEU A 434 -3.30 0.18 23.30
CA LEU A 434 -4.22 -0.24 22.26
C LEU A 434 -5.50 -0.88 22.82
N ASN A 435 -5.74 -0.78 24.12
CA ASN A 435 -6.91 -1.33 24.79
C ASN A 435 -7.49 -0.30 25.76
N ILE A 436 -8.78 -0.40 26.04
CA ILE A 436 -9.41 0.42 27.05
C ILE A 436 -8.82 0.08 28.44
N SER A 437 -8.52 1.11 29.20
CA SER A 437 -8.10 1.06 30.60
C SER A 437 -8.45 2.39 31.27
N ALA A 438 -8.46 2.46 32.60
CA ALA A 438 -8.72 3.71 33.29
C ALA A 438 -7.75 4.83 32.88
N ASP A 439 -6.45 4.53 32.79
CA ASP A 439 -5.43 5.51 32.40
C ASP A 439 -5.65 6.01 30.95
N ASN A 440 -5.97 5.11 30.02
CA ASN A 440 -6.23 5.46 28.63
C ASN A 440 -7.54 6.24 28.48
N ALA A 441 -8.58 5.85 29.21
CA ALA A 441 -9.87 6.54 29.23
C ALA A 441 -9.75 7.96 29.80
N GLU A 442 -9.02 8.13 30.92
CA GLU A 442 -8.72 9.45 31.49
C GLU A 442 -7.94 10.32 30.51
N THR A 443 -6.92 9.75 29.86
CA THR A 443 -6.14 10.47 28.85
C THR A 443 -7.01 10.93 27.69
N LEU A 444 -7.88 10.06 27.16
CA LEU A 444 -8.74 10.39 26.04
C LEU A 444 -9.79 11.44 26.43
N ALA A 445 -10.43 11.32 27.59
CA ALA A 445 -11.39 12.30 28.08
C ALA A 445 -10.74 13.68 28.23
N ARG A 446 -9.56 13.78 28.85
CA ARG A 446 -8.81 15.05 28.99
C ARG A 446 -8.44 15.64 27.62
N LEU A 447 -8.00 14.81 26.67
CA LEU A 447 -7.69 15.28 25.33
C LEU A 447 -8.93 15.86 24.63
N MET A 448 -10.10 15.26 24.81
CA MET A 448 -11.35 15.79 24.28
C MET A 448 -11.68 17.15 24.91
N GLU A 449 -11.53 17.29 26.23
CA GLU A 449 -11.78 18.54 26.94
C GLU A 449 -10.79 19.67 26.55
N ASP A 450 -9.49 19.32 26.44
CA ASP A 450 -8.43 20.29 26.12
C ASP A 450 -8.41 20.71 24.64
N ARG A 451 -8.87 19.88 23.75
CA ARG A 451 -8.62 19.97 22.29
C ARG A 451 -9.87 19.91 21.43
N GLY A 452 -10.95 19.34 21.94
CA GLY A 452 -12.22 19.22 21.22
C GLY A 452 -12.96 20.54 21.00
N GLY A 453 -12.41 21.64 21.50
CA GLY A 453 -13.09 22.94 21.52
C GLY A 453 -14.14 23.04 22.65
N PRO A 454 -14.93 24.11 22.68
CA PRO A 454 -16.02 24.26 23.66
C PRO A 454 -17.01 23.11 23.55
N GLN A 455 -17.46 22.52 24.66
CA GLN A 455 -18.40 21.39 24.67
C GLN A 455 -19.68 21.66 23.87
N ASP A 456 -20.13 22.93 23.84
CA ASP A 456 -21.30 23.35 23.04
C ASP A 456 -21.09 23.17 21.50
N SER A 457 -19.85 22.99 21.06
CA SER A 457 -19.50 22.74 19.64
C SER A 457 -19.26 21.27 19.34
N TRP A 458 -19.35 20.39 20.34
CA TRP A 458 -19.12 18.96 20.14
C TRP A 458 -20.27 18.32 19.35
N THR A 459 -19.93 17.36 18.50
CA THR A 459 -20.93 16.50 17.87
C THR A 459 -21.59 15.59 18.90
N ASP A 460 -22.80 15.11 18.62
CA ASP A 460 -23.49 14.13 19.47
C ASP A 460 -22.58 12.95 19.79
N GLN A 461 -21.84 12.46 18.78
CA GLN A 461 -20.89 11.37 18.95
C GLN A 461 -19.78 11.69 19.95
N MET A 462 -19.22 12.90 19.94
CA MET A 462 -18.22 13.32 20.92
C MET A 462 -18.82 13.37 22.33
N CYS A 463 -20.04 13.88 22.47
CA CYS A 463 -20.75 13.90 23.74
C CYS A 463 -21.01 12.50 24.28
N ASP A 464 -21.43 11.57 23.41
CA ASP A 464 -21.69 10.17 23.79
C ASP A 464 -20.40 9.46 24.25
N ILE A 465 -19.29 9.64 23.51
CA ILE A 465 -17.98 9.09 23.88
C ILE A 465 -17.52 9.65 25.23
N HIS A 466 -17.54 10.96 25.39
CA HIS A 466 -17.10 11.59 26.63
C HIS A 466 -17.97 11.16 27.81
N GLY A 467 -19.30 11.13 27.65
CA GLY A 467 -20.23 10.63 28.65
C GLY A 467 -19.99 9.19 29.04
N TYR A 468 -19.66 8.33 28.06
CA TYR A 468 -19.27 6.94 28.32
C TYR A 468 -17.98 6.85 29.13
N LEU A 469 -16.92 7.58 28.71
CA LEU A 469 -15.63 7.59 29.40
C LEU A 469 -15.76 8.06 30.84
N THR A 470 -16.57 9.09 31.09
CA THR A 470 -16.83 9.59 32.44
C THR A 470 -17.45 8.50 33.33
N ARG A 471 -18.51 7.81 32.84
CA ARG A 471 -19.14 6.72 33.61
C ARG A 471 -18.20 5.52 33.80
N TYR A 472 -17.34 5.21 32.78
CA TYR A 472 -16.34 4.16 32.88
C TYR A 472 -15.32 4.47 33.99
N LEU A 473 -14.88 5.71 34.10
CA LEU A 473 -13.94 6.16 35.14
C LEU A 473 -14.60 6.19 36.52
N ASP A 474 -15.83 6.71 36.64
CA ASP A 474 -16.61 6.71 37.87
C ASP A 474 -16.89 5.29 38.41
N GLY A 475 -17.05 4.32 37.49
CA GLY A 475 -17.17 2.89 37.78
C GLY A 475 -15.86 2.19 38.10
N GLY A 476 -14.73 2.92 38.26
CA GLY A 476 -13.42 2.35 38.58
C GLY A 476 -12.75 1.62 37.42
N GLY A 477 -13.13 1.91 36.20
CA GLY A 477 -12.57 1.29 34.98
C GLY A 477 -13.35 0.05 34.54
N GLU A 478 -14.60 -0.05 34.93
CA GLU A 478 -15.53 -1.06 34.44
C GLU A 478 -16.55 -0.45 33.47
N HIS A 479 -16.97 -1.23 32.47
CA HIS A 479 -17.97 -0.76 31.50
C HIS A 479 -19.28 -0.41 32.23
N PRO A 480 -19.95 0.70 31.87
CA PRO A 480 -21.23 1.08 32.45
C PRO A 480 -22.24 -0.08 32.35
N GLU A 481 -22.99 -0.34 33.44
CA GLU A 481 -23.94 -1.45 33.50
C GLU A 481 -25.05 -1.32 32.45
N ASP A 482 -25.46 -0.10 32.12
CA ASP A 482 -26.48 0.24 31.14
C ASP A 482 -25.98 0.22 29.68
N ALA A 483 -24.67 0.09 29.45
CA ALA A 483 -24.13 -0.03 28.10
C ALA A 483 -24.35 -1.44 27.57
N ASP A 484 -24.98 -1.54 26.39
CA ASP A 484 -25.11 -2.81 25.68
C ASP A 484 -23.77 -3.30 25.10
N GLU A 485 -23.76 -4.53 24.60
CA GLU A 485 -22.55 -5.16 24.07
C GLU A 485 -21.99 -4.41 22.85
N GLU A 486 -22.87 -3.86 22.00
CA GLU A 486 -22.49 -3.09 20.83
C GLU A 486 -21.79 -1.77 21.22
N THR A 487 -22.35 -1.03 22.15
CA THR A 487 -21.76 0.20 22.66
C THR A 487 -20.38 -0.05 23.30
N ARG A 488 -20.27 -1.09 24.14
CA ARG A 488 -18.97 -1.47 24.74
C ARG A 488 -17.94 -1.78 23.67
N TYR A 489 -18.35 -2.52 22.65
CA TYR A 489 -17.47 -2.90 21.54
C TYR A 489 -17.03 -1.69 20.71
N GLU A 490 -17.94 -0.77 20.39
CA GLU A 490 -17.58 0.46 19.66
C GLU A 490 -16.58 1.33 20.45
N MET A 491 -16.75 1.40 21.78
CA MET A 491 -15.78 2.09 22.64
C MET A 491 -14.42 1.41 22.65
N GLU A 492 -14.37 0.07 22.75
CA GLU A 492 -13.09 -0.64 22.67
C GLU A 492 -12.37 -0.37 21.33
N LYS A 493 -13.10 -0.34 20.22
CA LYS A 493 -12.53 -0.06 18.88
C LYS A 493 -11.84 1.29 18.78
N LEU A 494 -12.32 2.28 19.52
CA LEU A 494 -11.71 3.60 19.57
C LEU A 494 -10.28 3.52 20.13
N PHE A 495 -10.06 2.71 21.16
CA PHE A 495 -8.75 2.54 21.77
C PHE A 495 -7.77 1.73 20.91
N TRP A 496 -8.24 0.93 19.96
CA TRP A 496 -7.34 0.25 19.04
C TRP A 496 -6.47 1.24 18.24
N LYS A 497 -6.96 2.46 18.09
CA LYS A 497 -6.27 3.53 17.36
C LYS A 497 -5.92 4.75 18.24
N LEU A 498 -5.87 4.56 19.55
CA LEU A 498 -5.53 5.66 20.46
C LEU A 498 -4.23 6.40 20.08
N PRO A 499 -3.13 5.73 19.69
CA PRO A 499 -1.92 6.43 19.22
C PRO A 499 -2.18 7.33 18.00
N MET A 500 -3.08 6.92 17.11
CA MET A 500 -3.47 7.70 15.92
C MET A 500 -4.31 8.91 16.31
N ILE A 501 -5.24 8.74 17.26
CA ILE A 501 -6.05 9.85 17.79
C ILE A 501 -5.13 10.90 18.41
N VAL A 502 -4.19 10.48 19.26
CA VAL A 502 -3.24 11.40 19.90
C VAL A 502 -2.34 12.09 18.87
N ALA A 503 -1.87 11.38 17.85
CA ALA A 503 -1.11 11.99 16.75
C ALA A 503 -1.95 13.02 15.98
N GLY A 504 -3.21 12.71 15.68
CA GLY A 504 -4.15 13.63 15.03
C GLY A 504 -4.46 14.86 15.89
N MET A 505 -4.68 14.68 17.18
CA MET A 505 -4.86 15.80 18.13
C MET A 505 -3.62 16.69 18.21
N LYS A 506 -2.41 16.11 18.09
CA LYS A 506 -1.17 16.88 17.99
C LYS A 506 -1.11 17.65 16.67
N ALA A 507 -1.43 17.00 15.57
CA ALA A 507 -1.44 17.59 14.24
C ALA A 507 -2.42 18.77 14.11
N SER A 508 -3.60 18.68 14.75
CA SER A 508 -4.62 19.74 14.76
C SER A 508 -4.18 21.05 15.41
N GLN A 509 -3.09 21.04 16.19
CA GLN A 509 -2.50 22.26 16.76
C GLN A 509 -1.70 23.08 15.74
N GLU A 510 -1.27 22.44 14.68
CA GLU A 510 -0.36 23.02 13.70
C GLU A 510 -1.08 23.47 12.43
N SER A 511 -2.19 22.80 12.10
CA SER A 511 -3.03 23.11 10.95
C SER A 511 -4.45 22.61 11.19
N PHE A 512 -5.40 23.09 10.38
CA PHE A 512 -6.79 22.68 10.53
C PHE A 512 -6.96 21.19 10.21
N LEU A 513 -7.46 20.43 11.19
CA LEU A 513 -7.88 19.04 11.07
C LEU A 513 -9.22 18.89 11.78
N PRO A 514 -10.27 18.34 11.15
CA PRO A 514 -11.55 18.12 11.81
C PRO A 514 -11.39 17.09 12.93
N VAL A 515 -11.38 17.58 14.17
CA VAL A 515 -11.07 16.79 15.38
C VAL A 515 -12.15 15.75 15.65
N ASP A 516 -13.41 16.07 15.39
CA ASP A 516 -14.56 15.19 15.57
C ASP A 516 -14.43 13.88 14.76
N VAL A 517 -13.85 13.94 13.57
CA VAL A 517 -13.63 12.75 12.71
C VAL A 517 -12.59 11.80 13.32
N LEU A 518 -11.68 12.27 14.18
CA LEU A 518 -10.71 11.42 14.88
C LEU A 518 -11.39 10.38 15.80
N PHE A 519 -12.59 10.67 16.25
CA PHE A 519 -13.37 9.82 17.17
C PHE A 519 -14.33 8.87 16.44
N ASN A 520 -14.32 8.84 15.11
CA ASN A 520 -15.13 7.86 14.37
C ASN A 520 -14.65 6.43 14.64
N ALA A 521 -15.56 5.59 15.14
CA ALA A 521 -15.29 4.17 15.30
C ALA A 521 -14.88 3.53 13.95
N LYS A 522 -13.98 2.55 14.02
CA LYS A 522 -13.52 1.88 12.82
C LYS A 522 -14.66 1.13 12.12
N LEU A 523 -14.80 1.37 10.81
CA LEU A 523 -15.59 0.53 9.89
C LEU A 523 -14.65 -0.23 8.94
N ARG A 524 -15.03 -1.45 8.57
CA ARG A 524 -14.39 -2.10 7.43
C ARG A 524 -14.85 -1.39 6.16
N GLY A 525 -13.95 -1.05 5.23
CA GLY A 525 -14.30 -0.33 4.00
C GLY A 525 -15.41 -1.01 3.19
N GLN A 526 -15.47 -2.35 3.20
CA GLN A 526 -16.56 -3.09 2.55
C GLN A 526 -17.95 -2.85 3.21
N HIS A 527 -18.00 -2.64 4.54
CA HIS A 527 -19.27 -2.33 5.24
C HIS A 527 -19.66 -0.88 4.98
N GLY A 528 -18.72 0.04 5.14
CA GLY A 528 -18.95 1.46 4.90
C GLY A 528 -19.36 1.77 3.47
N ALA A 529 -18.83 1.06 2.49
CA ALA A 529 -19.16 1.19 1.07
C ALA A 529 -20.43 0.42 0.64
N GLY A 530 -21.00 -0.45 1.49
CA GLY A 530 -22.19 -1.26 1.17
C GLY A 530 -21.92 -2.53 0.35
N ILE A 531 -20.70 -3.06 0.40
CA ILE A 531 -20.29 -4.23 -0.40
C ILE A 531 -20.51 -5.56 0.34
N THR A 532 -20.81 -5.54 1.63
CA THR A 532 -20.85 -6.75 2.47
C THR A 532 -21.79 -7.83 1.95
N ASP A 533 -22.95 -7.42 1.44
CA ASP A 533 -23.96 -8.37 0.92
C ASP A 533 -23.69 -8.83 -0.51
N LEU A 534 -22.64 -8.31 -1.14
CA LEU A 534 -22.25 -8.69 -2.51
C LEU A 534 -21.89 -10.18 -2.61
N GLU A 535 -21.46 -10.79 -1.48
CA GLU A 535 -21.13 -12.22 -1.40
C GLU A 535 -22.30 -13.10 -1.84
N THR A 536 -23.45 -12.88 -1.25
CA THR A 536 -24.68 -13.65 -1.55
C THR A 536 -25.03 -13.55 -3.03
N ASP A 537 -24.91 -12.35 -3.62
CA ASP A 537 -25.22 -12.15 -5.03
C ASP A 537 -24.20 -12.82 -5.95
N ILE A 538 -22.91 -12.77 -5.58
CA ILE A 538 -21.84 -13.46 -6.32
C ILE A 538 -22.08 -14.97 -6.28
N VAL A 539 -22.35 -15.53 -5.10
CA VAL A 539 -22.64 -16.96 -4.94
C VAL A 539 -23.86 -17.35 -5.77
N ASN A 540 -24.96 -16.60 -5.70
CA ASN A 540 -26.16 -16.86 -6.49
C ASN A 540 -25.91 -16.78 -8.01
N ARG A 541 -25.15 -15.77 -8.46
CA ARG A 541 -24.84 -15.54 -9.89
C ARG A 541 -23.99 -16.66 -10.48
N PHE A 542 -23.06 -17.19 -9.72
CA PHE A 542 -22.09 -18.20 -10.14
C PHE A 542 -22.35 -19.58 -9.51
N ALA A 543 -23.57 -19.84 -9.02
CA ALA A 543 -23.94 -21.10 -8.35
C ALA A 543 -23.69 -22.37 -9.19
N ASN A 544 -23.69 -22.25 -10.53
CA ASN A 544 -23.37 -23.35 -11.44
C ASN A 544 -21.89 -23.78 -11.43
N LEU A 545 -21.02 -23.02 -10.76
CA LEU A 545 -19.58 -23.27 -10.72
C LEU A 545 -19.12 -24.13 -9.54
N GLY A 546 -19.97 -24.42 -8.56
CA GLY A 546 -19.60 -25.24 -7.42
C GLY A 546 -20.76 -25.55 -6.49
N ASN A 547 -20.54 -26.44 -5.53
CA ASN A 547 -21.52 -26.87 -4.53
C ASN A 547 -21.35 -26.15 -3.18
N SER A 548 -20.31 -25.33 -3.04
CA SER A 548 -20.05 -24.50 -1.88
C SER A 548 -19.49 -23.15 -2.32
N ASP A 549 -19.64 -22.12 -1.48
CA ASP A 549 -19.14 -20.77 -1.74
C ASP A 549 -17.64 -20.78 -2.08
N GLY A 550 -16.85 -21.55 -1.33
CA GLY A 550 -15.43 -21.72 -1.58
C GLY A 550 -15.09 -22.31 -2.95
N GLU A 551 -15.87 -23.33 -3.41
CA GLU A 551 -15.72 -23.91 -4.75
C GLU A 551 -16.14 -22.91 -5.83
N ILE A 552 -17.24 -22.18 -5.63
CA ILE A 552 -17.72 -21.17 -6.57
C ILE A 552 -16.64 -20.12 -6.77
N PHE A 553 -16.13 -19.52 -5.70
CA PHE A 553 -15.08 -18.52 -5.79
C PHE A 553 -13.79 -19.05 -6.42
N GLN A 554 -13.35 -20.24 -6.04
CA GLN A 554 -12.17 -20.86 -6.63
C GLN A 554 -12.36 -21.10 -8.13
N ASN A 555 -13.55 -21.49 -8.56
CA ASN A 555 -13.85 -21.74 -9.97
C ASN A 555 -14.04 -20.45 -10.76
N VAL A 556 -14.55 -19.37 -10.18
CA VAL A 556 -14.52 -18.03 -10.78
C VAL A 556 -13.07 -17.61 -11.03
N VAL A 557 -12.18 -17.79 -10.06
CA VAL A 557 -10.73 -17.55 -10.22
C VAL A 557 -10.14 -18.39 -11.34
N ASN A 558 -10.40 -19.69 -11.31
CA ASN A 558 -9.89 -20.62 -12.32
C ASN A 558 -10.36 -20.25 -13.74
N GLN A 559 -11.63 -19.88 -13.90
CA GLN A 559 -12.18 -19.43 -15.19
C GLN A 559 -11.56 -18.10 -15.64
N ALA A 560 -11.44 -17.12 -14.75
CA ALA A 560 -10.82 -15.84 -15.06
C ALA A 560 -9.38 -15.99 -15.55
N PHE A 561 -8.66 -16.99 -15.03
CA PHE A 561 -7.30 -17.32 -15.50
C PHE A 561 -7.27 -18.20 -16.75
N ARG A 562 -8.28 -19.07 -16.99
CA ARG A 562 -8.36 -19.95 -18.17
C ARG A 562 -8.89 -19.24 -19.41
N LEU A 563 -9.87 -18.35 -19.26
CA LEU A 563 -10.47 -17.60 -20.38
C LEU A 563 -9.49 -16.69 -21.12
N LYS A 564 -8.32 -16.45 -20.55
CA LYS A 564 -7.23 -15.71 -21.19
C LYS A 564 -6.12 -16.60 -21.73
N SER A 565 -6.24 -17.91 -21.62
CA SER A 565 -5.30 -18.91 -22.14
C SER A 565 -5.84 -19.65 -23.38
N ALA A 566 -6.98 -19.26 -23.88
CA ALA A 566 -7.54 -19.63 -25.16
C ALA A 566 -7.58 -18.38 -26.07
#